data_b2341f7871144936eda3a0cbee745d22
#
_entry.id   b2341f7871144936eda3a0cbee745d22
#
_cell.length_a   1.000
_cell.length_b   1.000
_cell.length_c   1.000
_cell.angle_alpha   90.00
_cell.angle_beta   90.00
_cell.angle_gamma   90.00
#
_symmetry.space_group_name_H-M   'P 1'
#
loop_
_entity.id
_entity.type
_entity.pdbx_description
1 polymer ?
#
loop_
_entity_poly.entity_id
_entity_poly.type
_entity_poly.pdbx_seq_one_letter_code
_entity_poly.pdbx_strand_id
1 'polypeptide(L)'
;MELYHYCPVPLENGSVITPGNWGRIIRQYPMPDNCNAIVVKELLLENIRLHLYPSYPSRLDCAYVCIGEESAKEFKSRRKLHFCYHVDLVSPSMPSFQGSWKHFEMPPESLEDWHRAAEKYWSTNWAMESPNTLELLTMSSIRILGKVSL
;
A
#
# COMPACT_ATOMS: atom_id res chain seq x y z
N MET A 1 -3.21 16.64 -6.25
CA MET A 1 -2.84 15.22 -6.42
C MET A 1 -4.11 14.41 -6.20
N GLU A 2 -4.54 13.66 -7.21
CA GLU A 2 -5.72 12.81 -7.11
C GLU A 2 -5.36 11.48 -6.44
N LEU A 3 -6.20 11.06 -5.49
CA LEU A 3 -6.00 9.84 -4.72
C LEU A 3 -7.18 8.91 -4.87
N TYR A 4 -6.89 7.61 -5.04
CA TYR A 4 -7.91 6.58 -5.25
C TYR A 4 -7.73 5.43 -4.28
N HIS A 5 -8.85 4.91 -3.75
CA HIS A 5 -8.84 3.78 -2.84
C HIS A 5 -9.77 2.67 -3.33
N TYR A 6 -9.30 1.42 -3.25
CA TYR A 6 -10.08 0.23 -3.59
C TYR A 6 -10.55 -0.48 -2.32
N CYS A 7 -11.87 -0.68 -2.22
CA CYS A 7 -12.50 -1.32 -1.07
C CYS A 7 -13.43 -2.46 -1.52
N PRO A 8 -13.44 -3.63 -0.84
CA PRO A 8 -14.31 -4.75 -1.20
C PRO A 8 -15.78 -4.53 -0.83
N VAL A 9 -16.07 -3.54 0.02
CA VAL A 9 -17.44 -3.21 0.46
C VAL A 9 -17.85 -1.85 -0.06
N PRO A 10 -19.17 -1.63 -0.33
CA PRO A 10 -19.66 -0.31 -0.70
C PRO A 10 -19.57 0.65 0.49
N LEU A 11 -19.14 1.88 0.20
CA LEU A 11 -19.00 2.96 1.18
C LEU A 11 -19.76 4.20 0.71
N GLU A 12 -20.34 4.91 1.66
CA GLU A 12 -21.00 6.19 1.42
C GLU A 12 -20.01 7.36 1.37
N ASN A 13 -20.37 8.40 0.63
CA ASN A 13 -19.61 9.66 0.62
C ASN A 13 -19.49 10.22 2.04
N GLY A 14 -18.31 10.68 2.41
CA GLY A 14 -18.00 11.15 3.75
C GLY A 14 -17.57 10.07 4.73
N SER A 15 -17.70 8.78 4.38
CA SER A 15 -17.13 7.69 5.18
C SER A 15 -15.63 7.88 5.37
N VAL A 16 -15.13 7.55 6.56
CA VAL A 16 -13.72 7.67 6.91
C VAL A 16 -13.13 6.30 7.19
N ILE A 17 -12.04 5.98 6.49
CA ILE A 17 -11.26 4.77 6.71
C ILE A 17 -10.04 5.12 7.55
N THR A 18 -9.91 4.46 8.71
CA THR A 18 -8.73 4.64 9.58
C THR A 18 -7.53 3.84 9.05
N PRO A 19 -6.30 4.32 9.25
CA PRO A 19 -5.10 3.60 8.85
C PRO A 19 -4.87 2.31 9.65
N GLY A 20 -3.96 1.45 9.21
CA GLY A 20 -3.56 0.23 9.90
C GLY A 20 -4.42 -1.01 9.59
N ASN A 21 -5.35 -0.93 8.62
CA ASN A 21 -6.20 -2.07 8.28
C ASN A 21 -5.39 -3.26 7.75
N TRP A 22 -4.39 -3.01 6.92
CA TRP A 22 -3.50 -4.05 6.41
C TRP A 22 -2.73 -4.76 7.52
N GLY A 23 -2.19 -4.01 8.48
CA GLY A 23 -1.50 -4.59 9.64
C GLY A 23 -2.41 -5.47 10.50
N ARG A 24 -3.68 -5.08 10.67
CA ARG A 24 -4.66 -5.93 11.37
C ARG A 24 -4.89 -7.25 10.65
N ILE A 25 -4.99 -7.21 9.31
CA ILE A 25 -5.13 -8.41 8.48
C ILE A 25 -3.89 -9.29 8.57
N ILE A 26 -2.70 -8.73 8.37
CA ILE A 26 -1.42 -9.48 8.39
C ILE A 26 -1.20 -10.19 9.73
N ARG A 27 -1.51 -9.54 10.85
CA ARG A 27 -1.35 -10.13 12.19
C ARG A 27 -2.31 -11.30 12.46
N GLN A 28 -3.37 -11.42 11.66
CA GLN A 28 -4.37 -12.49 11.79
C GLN A 28 -4.21 -13.60 10.75
N TYR A 29 -3.30 -13.44 9.78
CA TYR A 29 -3.06 -14.50 8.81
C TYR A 29 -2.59 -15.77 9.51
N PRO A 30 -3.20 -16.92 9.20
CA PRO A 30 -2.72 -18.19 9.70
C PRO A 30 -1.30 -18.45 9.18
N MET A 31 -0.45 -18.96 10.05
CA MET A 31 0.91 -19.40 9.72
C MET A 31 0.89 -20.93 9.59
N PRO A 32 0.46 -21.49 8.45
CA PRO A 32 0.52 -22.92 8.19
C PRO A 32 1.99 -23.39 8.10
N ASP A 33 2.23 -24.70 8.10
CA ASP A 33 3.56 -25.31 8.05
C ASP A 33 4.44 -24.77 6.91
N ASN A 34 3.81 -24.29 5.83
CA ASN A 34 4.47 -23.57 4.73
C ASN A 34 4.29 -22.06 4.94
N CYS A 35 5.23 -21.40 5.55
CA CYS A 35 5.24 -19.99 5.87
C CYS A 35 4.56 -19.10 4.82
N ASN A 36 3.61 -18.25 5.25
CA ASN A 36 2.86 -17.38 4.35
C ASN A 36 3.78 -16.30 3.74
N ALA A 37 4.02 -16.36 2.44
CA ALA A 37 4.91 -15.44 1.72
C ALA A 37 4.51 -13.96 1.87
N ILE A 38 3.22 -13.64 2.02
CA ILE A 38 2.74 -12.27 2.24
C ILE A 38 3.21 -11.75 3.60
N VAL A 39 3.11 -12.58 4.64
CA VAL A 39 3.57 -12.23 6.00
C VAL A 39 5.07 -12.05 6.02
N VAL A 40 5.83 -12.97 5.41
CA VAL A 40 7.30 -12.88 5.33
C VAL A 40 7.72 -11.59 4.62
N LYS A 41 7.08 -11.25 3.50
CA LYS A 41 7.33 -10.01 2.78
C LYS A 41 7.14 -8.79 3.67
N GLU A 42 6.01 -8.68 4.35
CA GLU A 42 5.73 -7.52 5.20
C GLU A 42 6.68 -7.44 6.41
N LEU A 43 7.05 -8.57 7.01
CA LEU A 43 8.06 -8.62 8.08
C LEU A 43 9.43 -8.14 7.60
N LEU A 44 9.84 -8.54 6.40
CA LEU A 44 11.11 -8.12 5.84
C LEU A 44 11.13 -6.63 5.49
N LEU A 45 10.05 -6.13 4.89
CA LEU A 45 9.87 -4.69 4.61
C LEU A 45 9.94 -3.87 5.90
N GLU A 46 9.27 -4.32 6.96
CA GLU A 46 9.27 -3.64 8.25
C GLU A 46 10.65 -3.69 8.92
N ASN A 47 11.34 -4.82 8.84
CA ASN A 47 12.70 -4.94 9.36
C ASN A 47 13.67 -3.96 8.69
N ILE A 48 13.68 -3.90 7.36
CA ILE A 48 14.51 -2.97 6.59
C ILE A 48 14.13 -1.51 6.92
N ARG A 49 12.83 -1.20 7.00
CA ARG A 49 12.39 0.13 7.38
C ARG A 49 12.93 0.55 8.75
N LEU A 50 12.77 -0.30 9.76
CA LEU A 50 13.21 0.01 11.12
C LEU A 50 14.71 0.30 11.21
N HIS A 51 15.53 -0.42 10.44
CA HIS A 51 16.98 -0.30 10.50
C HIS A 51 17.55 0.80 9.62
N LEU A 52 16.99 1.00 8.41
CA LEU A 52 17.57 1.91 7.41
C LEU A 52 16.73 3.17 7.17
N TYR A 53 15.42 3.12 7.39
CA TYR A 53 14.47 4.21 7.09
C TYR A 53 13.49 4.47 8.24
N PRO A 54 13.96 4.65 9.50
CA PRO A 54 13.08 4.72 10.67
C PRO A 54 12.11 5.92 10.68
N SER A 55 12.39 6.94 9.86
CA SER A 55 11.50 8.11 9.69
C SER A 55 10.30 7.85 8.78
N TYR A 56 10.31 6.78 7.97
CA TYR A 56 9.17 6.43 7.14
C TYR A 56 8.10 5.70 7.96
N PRO A 57 6.81 5.88 7.64
CA PRO A 57 5.74 5.20 8.36
C PRO A 57 5.75 3.69 8.07
N SER A 58 5.32 2.90 9.06
CA SER A 58 5.14 1.46 8.87
C SER A 58 4.02 1.15 7.88
N ARG A 59 4.26 0.26 6.94
CA ARG A 59 3.23 -0.27 6.04
C ARG A 59 2.06 -0.87 6.80
N LEU A 60 2.33 -1.45 7.97
CA LEU A 60 1.31 -2.10 8.81
C LEU A 60 0.40 -1.11 9.54
N ASP A 61 0.82 0.15 9.65
CA ASP A 61 0.07 1.20 10.37
C ASP A 61 -0.54 2.25 9.43
N CYS A 62 -0.38 2.07 8.10
CA CYS A 62 -0.85 3.02 7.09
C CYS A 62 -2.19 2.64 6.48
N ALA A 63 -2.85 3.65 5.90
CA ALA A 63 -3.79 3.50 4.81
C ALA A 63 -3.04 3.51 3.48
N TYR A 64 -3.61 2.87 2.46
CA TYR A 64 -3.04 2.73 1.12
C TYR A 64 -3.96 3.38 0.09
N VAL A 65 -3.41 4.24 -0.75
CA VAL A 65 -4.13 4.84 -1.86
C VAL A 65 -3.27 4.85 -3.12
N CYS A 66 -3.89 4.70 -4.28
CA CYS A 66 -3.21 4.90 -5.56
C CYS A 66 -3.06 6.39 -5.83
N ILE A 67 -1.91 6.81 -6.34
CA ILE A 67 -1.63 8.18 -6.74
C ILE A 67 -1.90 8.31 -8.24
N GLY A 68 -2.89 9.13 -8.59
CA GLY A 68 -3.26 9.40 -9.97
C GLY A 68 -4.15 8.31 -10.60
N GLU A 69 -4.88 8.71 -11.62
CA GLU A 69 -5.85 7.84 -12.31
C GLU A 69 -5.18 6.66 -13.00
N GLU A 70 -4.00 6.85 -13.59
CA GLU A 70 -3.28 5.78 -14.29
C GLU A 70 -2.84 4.67 -13.32
N SER A 71 -2.33 5.03 -12.13
CA SER A 71 -1.99 4.04 -11.11
C SER A 71 -3.24 3.30 -10.61
N ALA A 72 -4.37 3.99 -10.51
CA ALA A 72 -5.62 3.36 -10.11
C ALA A 72 -6.16 2.41 -11.18
N LYS A 73 -6.11 2.78 -12.47
CA LYS A 73 -6.49 1.91 -13.60
C LYS A 73 -5.65 0.63 -13.65
N GLU A 74 -4.33 0.75 -13.51
CA GLU A 74 -3.42 -0.40 -13.45
C GLU A 74 -3.76 -1.31 -12.26
N PHE A 75 -4.01 -0.74 -11.09
CA PHE A 75 -4.36 -1.49 -9.88
C PHE A 75 -5.71 -2.22 -9.98
N LYS A 76 -6.65 -1.73 -10.80
CA LYS A 76 -7.96 -2.35 -11.04
C LYS A 76 -7.82 -3.83 -11.43
N SER A 77 -6.82 -4.19 -12.21
CA SER A 77 -6.58 -5.57 -12.65
C SER A 77 -6.44 -6.55 -11.48
N ARG A 78 -5.95 -6.07 -10.34
CA ARG A 78 -5.78 -6.83 -9.09
C ARG A 78 -7.03 -6.84 -8.20
N ARG A 79 -7.93 -5.88 -8.40
CA ARG A 79 -9.08 -5.60 -7.52
C ARG A 79 -10.40 -5.60 -8.28
N LYS A 80 -10.58 -6.54 -9.20
CA LYS A 80 -11.75 -6.63 -10.11
C LYS A 80 -13.11 -6.59 -9.41
N LEU A 81 -13.19 -7.14 -8.20
CA LEU A 81 -14.43 -7.18 -7.41
C LEU A 81 -14.53 -6.05 -6.37
N HIS A 82 -13.56 -5.11 -6.37
CA HIS A 82 -13.56 -3.98 -5.45
C HIS A 82 -14.20 -2.75 -6.08
N PHE A 83 -14.76 -1.90 -5.22
CA PHE A 83 -15.21 -0.55 -5.60
C PHE A 83 -14.03 0.40 -5.55
N CYS A 84 -13.95 1.29 -6.53
CA CYS A 84 -12.96 2.36 -6.56
C CYS A 84 -13.59 3.67 -6.09
N TYR A 85 -12.87 4.40 -5.25
CA TYR A 85 -13.32 5.69 -4.71
C TYR A 85 -12.25 6.74 -4.91
N HIS A 86 -12.67 7.95 -5.29
CA HIS A 86 -11.86 9.14 -5.11
C HIS A 86 -11.85 9.51 -3.62
N VAL A 87 -10.69 9.83 -3.08
CA VAL A 87 -10.52 10.08 -1.65
C VAL A 87 -9.65 11.29 -1.38
N ASP A 88 -9.78 11.86 -0.17
CA ASP A 88 -8.85 12.85 0.36
C ASP A 88 -8.21 12.36 1.68
N LEU A 89 -7.14 13.02 2.08
CA LEU A 89 -6.49 12.80 3.37
C LEU A 89 -7.14 13.69 4.43
N VAL A 90 -7.61 13.10 5.53
CA VAL A 90 -8.20 13.85 6.64
C VAL A 90 -7.14 14.72 7.33
N SER A 91 -5.90 14.25 7.41
CA SER A 91 -4.78 14.96 8.02
C SER A 91 -3.53 14.85 7.12
N PRO A 92 -3.42 15.71 6.06
CA PRO A 92 -2.35 15.62 5.07
C PRO A 92 -0.92 15.78 5.61
N SER A 93 -0.77 16.36 6.80
CA SER A 93 0.53 16.56 7.48
C SER A 93 1.06 15.31 8.19
N MET A 94 0.24 14.24 8.27
CA MET A 94 0.70 12.98 8.88
C MET A 94 1.80 12.32 8.04
N PRO A 95 2.72 11.56 8.68
CA PRO A 95 3.76 10.85 7.98
C PRO A 95 3.23 10.02 6.82
N SER A 96 3.92 10.09 5.68
CA SER A 96 3.57 9.35 4.48
C SER A 96 4.82 8.90 3.72
N PHE A 97 4.66 7.91 2.86
CA PHE A 97 5.71 7.41 1.97
C PHE A 97 5.10 7.06 0.61
N GLN A 98 5.78 7.43 -0.46
CA GLN A 98 5.37 7.11 -1.82
C GLN A 98 6.13 5.87 -2.31
N GLY A 99 5.40 4.79 -2.50
CA GLY A 99 5.91 3.51 -2.95
C GLY A 99 5.39 3.10 -4.32
N SER A 100 5.68 1.86 -4.70
CA SER A 100 5.06 1.19 -5.85
C SER A 100 4.43 -0.13 -5.39
N TRP A 101 3.12 -0.25 -5.60
CA TRP A 101 2.39 -1.48 -5.26
C TRP A 101 2.81 -2.69 -6.13
N LYS A 102 3.42 -2.44 -7.28
CA LYS A 102 3.85 -3.48 -8.24
C LYS A 102 5.20 -4.10 -7.90
N HIS A 103 5.99 -3.45 -7.06
CA HIS A 103 7.38 -3.85 -6.83
C HIS A 103 7.56 -5.31 -6.34
N PHE A 104 6.58 -5.88 -5.64
CA PHE A 104 6.59 -7.26 -5.14
C PHE A 104 5.63 -8.21 -5.88
N GLU A 105 5.31 -7.96 -7.14
CA GLU A 105 4.43 -8.86 -7.92
C GLU A 105 5.08 -10.19 -8.25
N MET A 106 6.37 -10.18 -8.53
CA MET A 106 7.16 -11.39 -8.81
C MET A 106 7.82 -11.86 -7.51
N PRO A 107 7.58 -13.08 -7.03
CA PRO A 107 8.29 -13.59 -5.89
C PRO A 107 9.77 -13.71 -6.23
N PRO A 108 10.68 -13.17 -5.42
CA PRO A 108 12.11 -13.38 -5.56
C PRO A 108 12.42 -14.88 -5.37
N GLU A 109 13.49 -15.35 -6.00
CA GLU A 109 13.88 -16.74 -5.96
C GLU A 109 14.65 -17.11 -4.67
N SER A 110 15.32 -16.14 -4.06
CA SER A 110 16.12 -16.35 -2.85
C SER A 110 15.79 -15.34 -1.74
N LEU A 111 16.22 -15.65 -0.51
CA LEU A 111 16.10 -14.71 0.61
C LEU A 111 16.88 -13.41 0.36
N GLU A 112 18.03 -13.52 -0.31
CA GLU A 112 18.86 -12.36 -0.67
C GLU A 112 18.16 -11.47 -1.70
N ASP A 113 17.43 -12.05 -2.66
CA ASP A 113 16.62 -11.28 -3.62
C ASP A 113 15.46 -10.56 -2.92
N TRP A 114 14.83 -11.22 -1.94
CA TRP A 114 13.80 -10.60 -1.12
C TRP A 114 14.34 -9.41 -0.32
N HIS A 115 15.54 -9.56 0.24
CA HIS A 115 16.19 -8.49 1.00
C HIS A 115 16.51 -7.30 0.10
N ARG A 116 17.11 -7.53 -1.08
CA ARG A 116 17.39 -6.48 -2.08
C ARG A 116 16.11 -5.80 -2.56
N ALA A 117 15.05 -6.55 -2.78
CA ALA A 117 13.75 -6.01 -3.18
C ALA A 117 13.15 -5.11 -2.09
N ALA A 118 13.27 -5.50 -0.81
CA ALA A 118 12.82 -4.69 0.31
C ALA A 118 13.62 -3.40 0.47
N GLU A 119 14.95 -3.45 0.32
CA GLU A 119 15.79 -2.24 0.30
C GLU A 119 15.40 -1.32 -0.87
N LYS A 120 15.26 -1.87 -2.06
CA LYS A 120 14.85 -1.13 -3.25
C LYS A 120 13.49 -0.46 -3.06
N TYR A 121 12.53 -1.13 -2.42
CA TYR A 121 11.22 -0.56 -2.15
C TYR A 121 11.32 0.78 -1.39
N TRP A 122 12.13 0.84 -0.34
CA TRP A 122 12.26 2.02 0.51
C TRP A 122 13.20 3.10 -0.04
N SER A 123 14.18 2.72 -0.86
CA SER A 123 15.21 3.64 -1.38
C SER A 123 14.88 4.28 -2.72
N THR A 124 13.93 3.74 -3.48
CA THR A 124 13.67 4.15 -4.86
C THR A 124 12.75 5.36 -4.95
N ASN A 125 13.05 6.29 -5.84
CA ASN A 125 12.11 7.33 -6.26
C ASN A 125 11.12 6.74 -7.28
N TRP A 126 10.03 6.19 -6.80
CA TRP A 126 9.05 5.48 -7.61
C TRP A 126 8.30 6.38 -8.59
N ALA A 127 8.20 7.69 -8.33
CA ALA A 127 7.62 8.63 -9.27
C ALA A 127 8.41 8.69 -10.59
N MET A 128 9.71 8.45 -10.53
CA MET A 128 10.58 8.38 -11.73
C MET A 128 10.68 6.97 -12.30
N GLU A 129 10.78 5.96 -11.45
CA GLU A 129 11.01 4.57 -11.85
C GLU A 129 9.76 3.89 -12.42
N SER A 130 8.59 4.12 -11.80
CA SER A 130 7.33 3.46 -12.15
C SER A 130 6.11 4.35 -11.91
N PRO A 131 5.95 5.43 -12.68
CA PRO A 131 4.95 6.47 -12.43
C PRO A 131 3.50 5.98 -12.48
N ASN A 132 3.23 4.88 -13.17
CA ASN A 132 1.87 4.33 -13.35
C ASN A 132 1.51 3.27 -12.29
N THR A 133 2.35 3.05 -11.28
CA THR A 133 2.10 2.07 -10.22
C THR A 133 2.29 2.64 -8.82
N LEU A 134 2.09 3.95 -8.70
CA LEU A 134 2.33 4.67 -7.45
C LEU A 134 1.27 4.39 -6.40
N GLU A 135 1.74 4.13 -5.19
CA GLU A 135 0.93 4.09 -3.99
C GLU A 135 1.43 5.12 -2.97
N LEU A 136 0.51 5.69 -2.23
CA LEU A 136 0.82 6.48 -1.04
C LEU A 136 0.46 5.65 0.19
N LEU A 137 1.44 5.40 1.03
CA LEU A 137 1.27 4.95 2.41
C LEU A 137 1.08 6.17 3.27
N THR A 138 0.06 6.23 4.09
CA THR A 138 -0.19 7.39 4.95
C THR A 138 -0.74 6.98 6.32
N MET A 139 -0.26 7.64 7.36
CA MET A 139 -0.83 7.54 8.70
C MET A 139 -2.09 8.40 8.87
N SER A 140 -2.46 9.18 7.86
CA SER A 140 -3.75 9.86 7.83
C SER A 140 -4.89 8.87 7.62
N SER A 141 -6.03 9.13 8.25
CA SER A 141 -7.29 8.57 7.77
C SER A 141 -7.60 9.11 6.38
N ILE A 142 -8.35 8.35 5.58
CA ILE A 142 -8.82 8.75 4.25
C ILE A 142 -10.34 8.91 4.26
N ARG A 143 -10.84 9.94 3.57
CA ARG A 143 -12.28 10.24 3.45
C ARG A 143 -12.75 9.93 2.05
N ILE A 144 -13.86 9.22 1.94
CA ILE A 144 -14.52 8.91 0.67
C ILE A 144 -15.19 10.18 0.13
N LEU A 145 -14.79 10.60 -1.06
CA LEU A 145 -15.39 11.73 -1.79
C LEU A 145 -16.45 11.27 -2.77
N GLY A 146 -16.25 10.13 -3.41
CA GLY A 146 -17.21 9.57 -4.35
C GLY A 146 -16.71 8.29 -4.99
N LYS A 147 -17.66 7.46 -5.41
CA LYS A 147 -17.38 6.26 -6.20
C LYS A 147 -17.02 6.66 -7.63
N VAL A 148 -16.01 6.00 -8.19
CA VAL A 148 -15.56 6.22 -9.58
C VAL A 148 -15.55 4.92 -10.37
N SER A 149 -15.75 5.05 -11.68
CA SER A 149 -15.62 3.96 -12.64
C SER A 149 -14.41 4.25 -13.52
N LEU A 150 -13.33 3.50 -13.29
CA LEU A 150 -12.09 3.62 -14.04
C LEU A 150 -12.00 2.53 -15.10
#